data_7fb3209c34bc4a2ebe4371085fad941b
#
_entry.id   7fb3209c34bc4a2ebe4371085fad941b
#
_cell.length_a   1.000
_cell.length_b   1.000
_cell.length_c   1.000
_cell.angle_alpha   90.00
_cell.angle_beta   90.00
_cell.angle_gamma   90.00
#
_symmetry.space_group_name_H-M   'P 1'
#
loop_
_entity.id
_entity.type
_entity.pdbx_description
1 polymer ?
#
loop_
_entity_poly.entity_id
_entity_poly.type
_entity_poly.pdbx_seq_one_letter_code
_entity_poly.pdbx_strand_id
1 'polypeptide(L)'
;MIKNLAIITVLFSLQFATSCGFTVLYDQKTAGLNYEKELAAIKIQKSAGTTSQELRTAIYNAINPDHFNEEIKYYLVLNSSESISSTFLTSAGSSGRNKLNMTVKYELKSYKNDRLVASGVVKDSESYNVNLNRYGTYTAEEFARSNLAKALSQKIRNLLVQDIIELR
;
A
#
# COMPACT_ATOMS: atom_id res chain seq x y z
N MET A 1 -18.49 -16.69 52.83
CA MET A 1 -18.40 -15.38 52.19
C MET A 1 -17.20 -15.28 51.23
N ILE A 2 -16.00 -15.75 51.56
CA ILE A 2 -14.78 -15.64 50.72
C ILE A 2 -14.89 -16.40 49.37
N LYS A 3 -15.55 -17.59 49.35
CA LYS A 3 -15.78 -18.36 48.12
C LYS A 3 -16.61 -17.62 47.05
N ASN A 4 -17.64 -16.91 47.50
CA ASN A 4 -18.53 -16.18 46.59
C ASN A 4 -17.84 -14.91 46.03
N LEU A 5 -16.96 -14.27 46.82
CA LEU A 5 -16.17 -13.13 46.40
C LEU A 5 -15.16 -13.52 45.29
N ALA A 6 -14.49 -14.67 45.42
CA ALA A 6 -13.56 -15.20 44.42
C ALA A 6 -14.23 -15.50 43.07
N ILE A 7 -15.45 -16.04 43.10
CA ILE A 7 -16.23 -16.34 41.88
C ILE A 7 -16.64 -15.04 41.17
N ILE A 8 -17.02 -14.01 41.87
CA ILE A 8 -17.39 -12.70 41.30
C ILE A 8 -16.17 -12.04 40.66
N THR A 9 -14.99 -12.14 41.28
CA THR A 9 -13.74 -11.56 40.71
C THR A 9 -13.31 -12.27 39.43
N VAL A 10 -13.46 -13.61 39.34
CA VAL A 10 -13.15 -14.39 38.13
C VAL A 10 -14.16 -14.09 37.01
N LEU A 11 -15.47 -13.94 37.34
CA LEU A 11 -16.47 -13.54 36.33
C LEU A 11 -16.22 -12.13 35.77
N PHE A 12 -15.76 -11.21 36.61
CA PHE A 12 -15.47 -9.82 36.17
C PHE A 12 -14.21 -9.72 35.30
N SER A 13 -13.19 -10.56 35.54
CA SER A 13 -11.97 -10.61 34.72
C SER A 13 -12.20 -11.23 33.33
N LEU A 14 -13.21 -12.07 33.14
CA LEU A 14 -13.56 -12.67 31.85
C LEU A 14 -14.20 -11.67 30.86
N GLN A 15 -14.74 -10.56 31.35
CA GLN A 15 -15.38 -9.55 30.50
C GLN A 15 -14.38 -8.66 29.73
N PHE A 16 -13.11 -8.63 30.12
CA PHE A 16 -12.08 -7.84 29.41
C PHE A 16 -11.43 -8.57 28.21
N ALA A 17 -11.73 -9.86 28.01
CA ALA A 17 -11.13 -10.66 26.93
C ALA A 17 -11.83 -10.55 25.57
N THR A 18 -12.95 -9.83 25.43
CA THR A 18 -13.75 -9.79 24.20
C THR A 18 -13.58 -8.54 23.33
N SER A 19 -12.62 -7.67 23.66
CA SER A 19 -12.37 -6.46 22.86
C SER A 19 -11.23 -6.65 21.85
N CYS A 20 -11.26 -7.73 21.06
CA CYS A 20 -10.54 -7.75 19.79
C CYS A 20 -11.45 -7.09 18.74
N GLY A 21 -11.33 -5.77 18.58
CA GLY A 21 -12.00 -5.00 17.53
C GLY A 21 -11.42 -5.29 16.14
N PHE A 22 -11.32 -6.56 15.74
CA PHE A 22 -10.99 -6.94 14.38
C PHE A 22 -12.23 -6.78 13.50
N THR A 23 -12.32 -5.67 12.78
CA THR A 23 -13.24 -5.57 11.64
C THR A 23 -12.59 -6.29 10.45
N VAL A 24 -13.29 -7.29 9.92
CA VAL A 24 -12.87 -7.98 8.70
C VAL A 24 -13.06 -7.03 7.53
N LEU A 25 -11.96 -6.46 7.02
CA LEU A 25 -11.96 -5.48 5.92
C LEU A 25 -12.58 -6.03 4.61
N TYR A 26 -12.66 -7.34 4.47
CA TYR A 26 -13.12 -8.04 3.25
C TYR A 26 -14.43 -8.80 3.43
N ASP A 27 -15.18 -8.56 4.51
CA ASP A 27 -16.51 -9.16 4.66
C ASP A 27 -17.53 -8.41 3.80
N GLN A 28 -17.82 -8.95 2.62
CA GLN A 28 -18.83 -8.43 1.69
C GLN A 28 -20.22 -8.28 2.31
N LYS A 29 -20.51 -8.94 3.43
CA LYS A 29 -21.80 -8.89 4.11
C LYS A 29 -21.95 -7.68 5.03
N THR A 30 -20.86 -7.09 5.50
CA THR A 30 -20.90 -6.04 6.53
C THR A 30 -21.18 -4.64 5.97
N ALA A 31 -21.02 -4.38 4.67
CA ALA A 31 -21.12 -3.02 4.14
C ALA A 31 -22.08 -2.80 2.97
N GLY A 32 -22.61 -3.86 2.32
CA GLY A 32 -23.40 -3.68 1.08
C GLY A 32 -22.63 -2.90 -0.01
N LEU A 33 -21.32 -2.74 0.16
CA LEU A 33 -20.42 -2.01 -0.71
C LEU A 33 -19.64 -3.01 -1.57
N ASN A 34 -19.83 -2.94 -2.86
CA ASN A 34 -18.93 -3.59 -3.78
C ASN A 34 -17.70 -2.68 -3.94
N TYR A 35 -16.76 -2.73 -2.96
CA TYR A 35 -15.54 -1.91 -2.96
C TYR A 35 -14.70 -2.12 -4.23
N GLU A 36 -14.79 -3.28 -4.87
CA GLU A 36 -14.10 -3.57 -6.13
C GLU A 36 -14.59 -2.67 -7.25
N LYS A 37 -15.91 -2.45 -7.37
CA LYS A 37 -16.49 -1.50 -8.32
C LYS A 37 -16.13 -0.05 -7.99
N GLU A 38 -16.10 0.32 -6.71
CA GLU A 38 -15.68 1.66 -6.31
C GLU A 38 -14.19 1.89 -6.60
N LEU A 39 -13.32 0.89 -6.39
CA LEU A 39 -11.91 0.98 -6.78
C LEU A 39 -11.75 1.05 -8.31
N ALA A 40 -12.56 0.30 -9.08
CA ALA A 40 -12.55 0.35 -10.54
C ALA A 40 -13.00 1.72 -11.09
N ALA A 41 -13.80 2.49 -10.32
CA ALA A 41 -14.20 3.85 -10.66
C ALA A 41 -13.10 4.91 -10.44
N ILE A 42 -11.88 4.50 -10.00
CA ILE A 42 -10.73 5.38 -9.81
C ILE A 42 -9.90 5.44 -11.09
N LYS A 43 -9.72 6.63 -11.64
CA LYS A 43 -8.83 6.90 -12.76
C LYS A 43 -7.49 7.43 -12.28
N ILE A 44 -6.41 6.72 -12.63
CA ILE A 44 -5.05 7.16 -12.29
C ILE A 44 -4.60 8.23 -13.29
N GLN A 45 -4.17 9.40 -12.81
CA GLN A 45 -3.61 10.44 -13.67
C GLN A 45 -2.22 10.04 -14.19
N LYS A 46 -1.87 10.54 -15.38
CA LYS A 46 -0.51 10.37 -15.93
C LYS A 46 0.50 11.01 -14.98
N SER A 47 1.52 10.24 -14.62
CA SER A 47 2.67 10.72 -13.86
C SER A 47 3.88 10.91 -14.78
N ALA A 48 4.77 11.82 -14.44
CA ALA A 48 6.01 12.03 -15.18
C ALA A 48 7.09 11.01 -14.77
N GLY A 49 7.87 10.51 -15.74
CA GLY A 49 9.01 9.62 -15.49
C GLY A 49 8.71 8.12 -15.58
N THR A 50 9.74 7.32 -15.83
CA THR A 50 9.65 5.86 -16.05
C THR A 50 9.16 5.10 -14.84
N THR A 51 9.71 5.40 -13.67
CA THR A 51 9.32 4.78 -12.39
C THR A 51 7.86 5.01 -12.07
N SER A 52 7.39 6.22 -12.29
CA SER A 52 5.98 6.57 -12.10
C SER A 52 5.05 5.80 -13.05
N GLN A 53 5.51 5.43 -14.24
CA GLN A 53 4.72 4.64 -15.18
C GLN A 53 4.59 3.18 -14.73
N GLU A 54 5.67 2.55 -14.28
CA GLU A 54 5.65 1.20 -13.74
C GLU A 54 4.76 1.09 -12.50
N LEU A 55 4.95 2.01 -11.55
CA LEU A 55 4.12 2.10 -10.36
C LEU A 55 2.64 2.30 -10.70
N ARG A 56 2.34 3.19 -11.67
CA ARG A 56 0.98 3.42 -12.14
C ARG A 56 0.34 2.14 -12.68
N THR A 57 1.08 1.37 -13.47
CA THR A 57 0.59 0.08 -14.02
C THR A 57 0.36 -0.92 -12.90
N ALA A 58 1.27 -1.02 -11.93
CA ALA A 58 1.12 -1.90 -10.78
C ALA A 58 -0.10 -1.52 -9.93
N ILE A 59 -0.33 -0.22 -9.69
CA ILE A 59 -1.52 0.25 -8.94
C ILE A 59 -2.80 -0.02 -9.75
N TYR A 60 -2.83 0.25 -11.05
CA TYR A 60 -3.99 -0.03 -11.88
C TYR A 60 -4.40 -1.51 -11.79
N ASN A 61 -3.44 -2.42 -11.94
CA ASN A 61 -3.69 -3.85 -11.81
C ASN A 61 -4.11 -4.27 -10.39
N ALA A 62 -3.69 -3.55 -9.36
CA ALA A 62 -4.08 -3.83 -7.98
C ALA A 62 -5.49 -3.35 -7.65
N ILE A 63 -5.93 -2.19 -8.18
CA ILE A 63 -7.27 -1.63 -7.88
C ILE A 63 -8.36 -2.16 -8.81
N ASN A 64 -8.01 -2.59 -10.03
CA ASN A 64 -8.96 -3.11 -11.01
C ASN A 64 -8.41 -4.35 -11.73
N PRO A 65 -8.19 -5.48 -11.02
CA PRO A 65 -7.63 -6.70 -11.58
C PRO A 65 -8.54 -7.34 -12.66
N ASP A 66 -9.84 -7.20 -12.50
CA ASP A 66 -10.84 -7.79 -13.39
C ASP A 66 -11.23 -6.86 -14.55
N HIS A 67 -10.58 -5.69 -14.67
CA HIS A 67 -10.81 -4.71 -15.71
C HIS A 67 -12.27 -4.27 -15.85
N PHE A 68 -12.97 -4.08 -14.75
CA PHE A 68 -14.31 -3.52 -14.73
C PHE A 68 -14.32 -2.14 -15.41
N ASN A 69 -15.35 -1.90 -16.22
CA ASN A 69 -15.58 -0.61 -16.87
C ASN A 69 -16.65 0.17 -16.10
N GLU A 70 -16.25 0.86 -15.06
CA GLU A 70 -17.14 1.65 -14.21
C GLU A 70 -17.04 3.15 -14.56
N GLU A 71 -18.11 3.88 -14.29
CA GLU A 71 -18.11 5.36 -14.42
C GLU A 71 -17.09 5.97 -13.46
N ILE A 72 -16.27 6.90 -13.96
CA ILE A 72 -15.19 7.52 -13.18
C ILE A 72 -15.80 8.41 -12.10
N LYS A 73 -15.48 8.12 -10.84
CA LYS A 73 -15.89 8.90 -9.67
C LYS A 73 -14.73 9.67 -9.05
N TYR A 74 -13.51 9.16 -9.19
CA TYR A 74 -12.33 9.71 -8.55
C TYR A 74 -11.13 9.75 -9.49
N TYR A 75 -10.23 10.70 -9.22
CA TYR A 75 -8.87 10.74 -9.77
C TYR A 75 -7.86 10.41 -8.68
N LEU A 76 -6.91 9.54 -9.00
CA LEU A 76 -5.75 9.25 -8.18
C LEU A 76 -4.52 9.95 -8.76
N VAL A 77 -3.99 10.91 -8.02
CA VAL A 77 -2.74 11.60 -8.34
C VAL A 77 -1.61 10.94 -7.56
N LEU A 78 -0.53 10.58 -8.24
CA LEU A 78 0.62 9.91 -7.66
C LEU A 78 1.88 10.76 -7.82
N ASN A 79 2.67 10.84 -6.76
CA ASN A 79 3.99 11.46 -6.77
C ASN A 79 4.98 10.51 -6.08
N SER A 80 5.94 9.98 -6.85
CA SER A 80 6.93 9.04 -6.35
C SER A 80 8.32 9.63 -6.32
N SER A 81 9.12 9.24 -5.33
CA SER A 81 10.53 9.56 -5.22
C SER A 81 11.32 8.32 -4.84
N GLU A 82 12.49 8.17 -5.43
CA GLU A 82 13.41 7.07 -5.17
C GLU A 82 14.75 7.57 -4.65
N SER A 83 15.39 6.75 -3.83
CA SER A 83 16.77 6.94 -3.40
C SER A 83 17.47 5.60 -3.22
N ILE A 84 18.74 5.55 -3.58
CA ILE A 84 19.60 4.37 -3.41
C ILE A 84 20.60 4.69 -2.33
N SER A 85 20.78 3.76 -1.39
CA SER A 85 21.79 3.83 -0.34
C SER A 85 22.62 2.53 -0.31
N SER A 86 23.92 2.65 -0.06
CA SER A 86 24.77 1.49 0.16
C SER A 86 24.53 0.93 1.56
N THR A 87 24.32 -0.39 1.66
CA THR A 87 24.11 -1.07 2.94
C THR A 87 25.26 -1.94 3.37
N PHE A 88 26.15 -2.29 2.45
CA PHE A 88 27.34 -3.09 2.74
C PHE A 88 28.49 -2.65 1.84
N LEU A 89 29.63 -2.35 2.45
CA LEU A 89 30.87 -2.04 1.75
C LEU A 89 31.79 -3.26 1.79
N THR A 90 32.39 -3.58 0.65
CA THR A 90 33.46 -4.59 0.59
C THR A 90 34.74 -4.07 1.22
N SER A 91 35.70 -4.95 1.53
CA SER A 91 37.03 -4.57 2.05
C SER A 91 37.79 -3.61 1.12
N ALA A 92 37.45 -3.59 -0.18
CA ALA A 92 37.99 -2.66 -1.16
C ALA A 92 37.25 -1.31 -1.21
N GLY A 93 36.29 -1.06 -0.30
CA GLY A 93 35.54 0.19 -0.23
C GLY A 93 34.42 0.34 -1.26
N SER A 94 34.18 -0.69 -2.10
CA SER A 94 33.04 -0.69 -3.04
C SER A 94 31.78 -1.20 -2.37
N SER A 95 30.60 -0.74 -2.86
CA SER A 95 29.32 -1.28 -2.39
C SER A 95 29.13 -2.71 -2.86
N GLY A 96 28.90 -3.63 -1.92
CA GLY A 96 28.51 -5.01 -2.23
C GLY A 96 27.00 -5.23 -2.24
N ARG A 97 26.23 -4.32 -1.59
CA ARG A 97 24.78 -4.35 -1.52
C ARG A 97 24.19 -2.96 -1.41
N ASN A 98 23.18 -2.70 -2.24
CA ASN A 98 22.44 -1.47 -2.22
C ASN A 98 21.00 -1.71 -1.71
N LYS A 99 20.41 -0.64 -1.20
CA LYS A 99 19.01 -0.55 -0.80
C LYS A 99 18.34 0.55 -1.61
N LEU A 100 17.35 0.16 -2.41
CA LEU A 100 16.45 1.06 -3.10
C LEU A 100 15.30 1.40 -2.16
N ASN A 101 15.10 2.68 -1.88
CA ASN A 101 13.98 3.18 -1.08
C ASN A 101 13.03 3.92 -2.03
N MET A 102 11.73 3.63 -1.94
CA MET A 102 10.70 4.32 -2.70
C MET A 102 9.65 4.90 -1.75
N THR A 103 9.33 6.17 -1.97
CA THR A 103 8.24 6.87 -1.25
C THR A 103 7.21 7.31 -2.27
N VAL A 104 5.95 7.00 -2.03
CA VAL A 104 4.82 7.41 -2.87
C VAL A 104 3.85 8.22 -2.03
N LYS A 105 3.57 9.43 -2.49
CA LYS A 105 2.46 10.26 -2.01
C LYS A 105 1.30 10.07 -2.95
N TYR A 106 0.10 9.87 -2.42
CA TYR A 106 -1.11 9.79 -3.22
C TYR A 106 -2.15 10.80 -2.74
N GLU A 107 -2.94 11.29 -3.67
CA GLU A 107 -4.12 12.13 -3.43
C GLU A 107 -5.29 11.55 -4.22
N LEU A 108 -6.38 11.25 -3.53
CA LEU A 108 -7.64 10.85 -4.12
C LEU A 108 -8.54 12.07 -4.21
N LYS A 109 -8.97 12.44 -5.41
CA LYS A 109 -9.80 13.61 -5.68
C LYS A 109 -11.13 13.20 -6.32
N SER A 110 -12.19 13.88 -5.95
CA SER A 110 -13.50 13.68 -6.57
C SER A 110 -13.47 14.16 -8.04
N TYR A 111 -13.97 13.32 -8.95
CA TYR A 111 -14.09 13.68 -10.38
C TYR A 111 -15.01 14.88 -10.63
N LYS A 112 -16.07 15.04 -9.82
CA LYS A 112 -17.09 16.07 -10.04
C LYS A 112 -16.64 17.49 -9.71
N ASN A 113 -15.81 17.67 -8.69
CA ASN A 113 -15.48 19.01 -8.14
C ASN A 113 -14.00 19.17 -7.76
N ASP A 114 -13.14 18.23 -8.14
CA ASP A 114 -11.70 18.23 -7.85
C ASP A 114 -11.34 18.34 -6.34
N ARG A 115 -12.33 18.09 -5.47
CA ARG A 115 -12.14 18.16 -4.02
C ARG A 115 -11.27 16.98 -3.57
N LEU A 116 -10.29 17.27 -2.71
CA LEU A 116 -9.50 16.25 -2.04
C LEU A 116 -10.42 15.41 -1.14
N VAL A 117 -10.41 14.10 -1.37
CA VAL A 117 -11.20 13.10 -0.66
C VAL A 117 -10.34 12.41 0.39
N ALA A 118 -9.15 11.97 -0.02
CA ALA A 118 -8.17 11.32 0.84
C ALA A 118 -6.76 11.58 0.35
N SER A 119 -5.78 11.43 1.22
CA SER A 119 -4.36 11.50 0.86
C SER A 119 -3.52 10.68 1.82
N GLY A 120 -2.39 10.18 1.34
CA GLY A 120 -1.48 9.43 2.18
C GLY A 120 -0.08 9.33 1.62
N VAL A 121 0.80 8.75 2.44
CA VAL A 121 2.19 8.48 2.08
C VAL A 121 2.51 7.03 2.42
N VAL A 122 2.97 6.29 1.43
CA VAL A 122 3.49 4.94 1.61
C VAL A 122 4.97 4.89 1.29
N LYS A 123 5.69 4.05 2.04
CA LYS A 123 7.13 3.86 1.87
C LYS A 123 7.45 2.38 1.91
N ASP A 124 8.43 1.99 1.10
CA ASP A 124 9.01 0.66 1.17
C ASP A 124 10.44 0.68 0.64
N SER A 125 11.16 -0.42 0.83
CA SER A 125 12.53 -0.54 0.40
C SER A 125 12.90 -1.99 0.06
N GLU A 126 13.70 -2.17 -0.98
CA GLU A 126 14.20 -3.47 -1.44
C GLU A 126 15.72 -3.42 -1.54
N SER A 127 16.37 -4.51 -1.15
CA SER A 127 17.84 -4.60 -1.22
C SER A 127 18.26 -5.50 -2.37
N TYR A 128 19.30 -5.09 -3.11
CA TYR A 128 19.85 -5.86 -4.20
C TYR A 128 21.38 -5.92 -4.12
N ASN A 129 21.96 -6.98 -4.67
CA ASN A 129 23.40 -7.15 -4.70
C ASN A 129 24.02 -6.36 -5.84
N VAL A 130 25.18 -5.76 -5.58
CA VAL A 130 26.02 -5.09 -6.57
C VAL A 130 27.04 -6.09 -7.07
N ASN A 131 27.00 -6.40 -8.35
CA ASN A 131 27.91 -7.32 -9.02
C ASN A 131 29.05 -6.56 -9.72
N LEU A 132 30.18 -7.22 -9.92
CA LEU A 132 31.27 -6.69 -10.74
C LEU A 132 30.81 -6.43 -12.18
N ASN A 133 29.89 -7.23 -12.67
CA ASN A 133 29.21 -7.01 -13.95
C ASN A 133 28.11 -5.97 -13.81
N ARG A 134 28.26 -4.84 -14.52
CA ARG A 134 27.27 -3.74 -14.53
C ARG A 134 25.87 -4.19 -14.96
N TYR A 135 25.79 -5.09 -15.95
CA TYR A 135 24.51 -5.61 -16.42
C TYR A 135 23.77 -6.38 -15.33
N GLY A 136 24.49 -7.23 -14.57
CA GLY A 136 23.91 -7.96 -13.44
C GLY A 136 23.41 -7.02 -12.34
N THR A 137 24.12 -5.93 -12.05
CA THR A 137 23.67 -4.91 -11.09
C THR A 137 22.41 -4.18 -11.59
N TYR A 138 22.40 -3.76 -12.87
CA TYR A 138 21.24 -3.11 -13.47
C TYR A 138 19.99 -4.00 -13.43
N THR A 139 20.12 -5.26 -13.83
CA THR A 139 19.00 -6.21 -13.79
C THR A 139 18.48 -6.44 -12.36
N ALA A 140 19.38 -6.53 -11.38
CA ALA A 140 19.00 -6.68 -9.96
C ALA A 140 18.28 -5.42 -9.44
N GLU A 141 18.70 -4.23 -9.83
CA GLU A 141 18.02 -2.97 -9.49
C GLU A 141 16.64 -2.86 -10.11
N GLU A 142 16.49 -3.19 -11.40
CA GLU A 142 15.19 -3.19 -12.09
C GLU A 142 14.22 -4.19 -11.43
N PHE A 143 14.70 -5.37 -11.06
CA PHE A 143 13.90 -6.35 -10.33
C PHE A 143 13.46 -5.84 -8.96
N ALA A 144 14.37 -5.20 -8.22
CA ALA A 144 14.05 -4.58 -6.93
C ALA A 144 13.00 -3.46 -7.09
N ARG A 145 13.10 -2.64 -8.14
CA ARG A 145 12.14 -1.59 -8.46
C ARG A 145 10.76 -2.16 -8.76
N SER A 146 10.70 -3.21 -9.55
CA SER A 146 9.44 -3.91 -9.88
C SER A 146 8.78 -4.51 -8.64
N ASN A 147 9.56 -5.14 -7.76
CA ASN A 147 9.03 -5.66 -6.49
C ASN A 147 8.49 -4.55 -5.59
N LEU A 148 9.20 -3.42 -5.49
CA LEU A 148 8.71 -2.26 -4.74
C LEU A 148 7.42 -1.70 -5.31
N ALA A 149 7.32 -1.56 -6.63
CA ALA A 149 6.10 -1.09 -7.28
C ALA A 149 4.90 -1.99 -6.95
N LYS A 150 5.09 -3.32 -6.96
CA LYS A 150 4.06 -4.29 -6.57
C LYS A 150 3.69 -4.18 -5.08
N ALA A 151 4.67 -4.13 -4.19
CA ALA A 151 4.43 -4.03 -2.75
C ALA A 151 3.70 -2.73 -2.38
N LEU A 152 4.15 -1.59 -2.94
CA LEU A 152 3.53 -0.29 -2.72
C LEU A 152 2.14 -0.20 -3.31
N SER A 153 1.88 -0.83 -4.47
CA SER A 153 0.55 -0.86 -5.07
C SER A 153 -0.47 -1.56 -4.18
N GLN A 154 -0.09 -2.65 -3.51
CA GLN A 154 -0.96 -3.35 -2.56
C GLN A 154 -1.21 -2.50 -1.29
N LYS A 155 -0.18 -1.82 -0.78
CA LYS A 155 -0.34 -0.89 0.35
C LYS A 155 -1.31 0.25 0.01
N ILE A 156 -1.15 0.87 -1.17
CA ILE A 156 -2.05 1.94 -1.65
C ILE A 156 -3.47 1.42 -1.83
N ARG A 157 -3.65 0.24 -2.45
CA ARG A 157 -4.97 -0.37 -2.58
C ARG A 157 -5.67 -0.53 -1.24
N ASN A 158 -4.96 -1.05 -0.24
CA ASN A 158 -5.53 -1.27 1.10
C ASN A 158 -5.94 0.04 1.76
N LEU A 159 -5.14 1.11 1.62
CA LEU A 159 -5.49 2.44 2.12
C LEU A 159 -6.70 3.03 1.38
N LEU A 160 -6.74 2.92 0.05
CA LEU A 160 -7.89 3.39 -0.74
C LEU A 160 -9.20 2.67 -0.35
N VAL A 161 -9.14 1.37 -0.01
CA VAL A 161 -10.31 0.65 0.52
C VAL A 161 -10.79 1.26 1.83
N GLN A 162 -9.86 1.57 2.76
CA GLN A 162 -10.19 2.22 4.04
C GLN A 162 -10.77 3.62 3.81
N ASP A 163 -10.11 4.43 2.98
CA ASP A 163 -10.55 5.79 2.63
C ASP A 163 -11.99 5.79 2.06
N ILE A 164 -12.31 4.83 1.16
CA ILE A 164 -13.66 4.70 0.56
C ILE A 164 -14.71 4.28 1.60
N ILE A 165 -14.35 3.42 2.54
CA ILE A 165 -15.24 2.99 3.62
C ILE A 165 -15.56 4.17 4.56
N GLU A 166 -14.58 5.01 4.89
CA GLU A 166 -14.73 6.16 5.78
C GLU A 166 -15.55 7.33 5.17
N LEU A 167 -15.70 7.36 3.84
CA LEU A 167 -16.49 8.39 3.14
C LEU A 167 -18.01 8.20 3.24
N ARG A 168 -18.47 7.15 3.87
CA ARG A 168 -19.90 6.83 4.05
C ARG A 168 -20.41 7.07 5.46
#